data_dd1550b457426788c7010ff4f4b56122
#
_entry.id   dd1550b457426788c7010ff4f4b56122
#
_cell.length_a   1.000
_cell.length_b   1.000
_cell.length_c   1.000
_cell.angle_alpha   90.00
_cell.angle_beta   90.00
_cell.angle_gamma   90.00
#
_symmetry.space_group_name_H-M   'P 1'
#
loop_
_entity.id
_entity.type
_entity.pdbx_description
1 polymer ?
#
loop_
_entity_poly.entity_id
_entity_poly.type
_entity_poly.pdbx_seq_one_letter_code
_entity_poly.pdbx_strand_id
1 'polypeptide(L)'
;PSRVKIMTGQYNFRNYAHFGYLDPAQTTFAHMLKDGGYSTMVAGKWQLYDNVFEDLQGSLPLGAGFDEYLVWQMKNVEKGSRYWAPRLNQNGQLQQYQASVFGPDVFNDYVLDYIAAHKGSPFFIYYPMVLAHDPWVTTPDMLDDSASDQQKFTAMMAYMDKLVGKVIDKVTESGIADRTLILYVGDNGTGRDIVSLQDGVEVRGAKGDTIDAGSRVP
;
A
#
# COMPACT_ATOMS: atom_id res chain seq x y z
N PRO A 1 10.84 -5.49 -3.63
CA PRO A 1 10.63 -6.81 -4.27
C PRO A 1 9.26 -7.44 -3.99
N SER A 2 8.72 -7.38 -2.74
CA SER A 2 7.46 -8.07 -2.39
C SER A 2 6.28 -7.68 -3.28
N ARG A 3 6.09 -6.40 -3.56
CA ARG A 3 4.98 -5.93 -4.43
C ARG A 3 5.10 -6.45 -5.86
N VAL A 4 6.31 -6.50 -6.43
CA VAL A 4 6.52 -7.09 -7.77
C VAL A 4 6.15 -8.56 -7.77
N LYS A 5 6.60 -9.31 -6.74
CA LYS A 5 6.21 -10.72 -6.56
C LYS A 5 4.68 -10.91 -6.46
N ILE A 6 4.01 -10.06 -5.68
CA ILE A 6 2.54 -10.09 -5.52
C ILE A 6 1.87 -9.80 -6.86
N MET A 7 2.29 -8.75 -7.57
CA MET A 7 1.64 -8.31 -8.81
C MET A 7 1.87 -9.26 -9.98
N THR A 8 3.02 -9.94 -10.06
CA THR A 8 3.38 -10.82 -11.17
C THR A 8 3.15 -12.29 -10.88
N GLY A 9 2.91 -12.68 -9.64
CA GLY A 9 2.86 -14.08 -9.22
C GLY A 9 4.21 -14.82 -9.34
N GLN A 10 5.31 -14.09 -9.59
CA GLN A 10 6.62 -14.68 -9.83
C GLN A 10 7.58 -14.43 -8.66
N TYR A 11 8.40 -15.42 -8.34
CA TYR A 11 9.50 -15.23 -7.41
C TYR A 11 10.53 -14.24 -7.95
N ASN A 12 11.20 -13.50 -7.07
CA ASN A 12 12.14 -12.46 -7.45
C ASN A 12 13.32 -12.94 -8.32
N PHE A 13 13.73 -14.19 -8.19
CA PHE A 13 14.75 -14.78 -9.06
C PHE A 13 14.28 -15.05 -10.49
N ARG A 14 12.96 -15.00 -10.73
CA ARG A 14 12.36 -15.14 -12.07
C ARG A 14 12.18 -13.80 -12.76
N ASN A 15 11.77 -12.76 -12.02
CA ASN A 15 11.49 -11.45 -12.57
C ASN A 15 12.67 -10.45 -12.39
N TYR A 16 13.78 -10.89 -11.79
CA TYR A 16 14.99 -10.08 -11.53
C TYR A 16 14.68 -8.70 -10.96
N ALA A 17 13.72 -8.63 -10.04
CA ALA A 17 13.20 -7.36 -9.53
C ALA A 17 14.25 -6.63 -8.70
N HIS A 18 14.75 -5.55 -9.23
CA HIS A 18 15.48 -4.56 -8.46
C HIS A 18 14.55 -3.87 -7.46
N PHE A 19 15.11 -3.34 -6.38
CA PHE A 19 14.33 -2.54 -5.45
C PHE A 19 13.81 -1.27 -6.16
N GLY A 20 12.49 -1.04 -6.10
CA GLY A 20 11.87 0.14 -6.73
C GLY A 20 11.66 0.03 -8.24
N TYR A 21 11.66 -1.16 -8.79
CA TYR A 21 11.50 -1.40 -10.22
C TYR A 21 10.50 -2.52 -10.51
N LEU A 22 9.57 -2.26 -11.41
CA LEU A 22 8.72 -3.27 -12.06
C LEU A 22 8.98 -3.20 -13.56
N ASP A 23 9.52 -4.26 -14.13
CA ASP A 23 9.78 -4.35 -15.56
C ASP A 23 8.48 -4.12 -16.36
N PRO A 24 8.45 -3.15 -17.29
CA PRO A 24 7.28 -2.88 -18.13
C PRO A 24 6.83 -4.05 -19.00
N ALA A 25 7.71 -5.02 -19.27
CA ALA A 25 7.37 -6.23 -20.03
C ALA A 25 6.62 -7.28 -19.21
N GLN A 26 6.52 -7.10 -17.87
CA GLN A 26 5.85 -8.07 -17.01
C GLN A 26 4.31 -7.94 -17.09
N THR A 27 3.65 -9.08 -17.27
CA THR A 27 2.21 -9.17 -17.05
C THR A 27 1.91 -9.21 -15.56
N THR A 28 0.99 -8.37 -15.11
CA THR A 28 0.52 -8.32 -13.73
C THR A 28 -0.87 -8.90 -13.60
N PHE A 29 -1.31 -9.17 -12.37
CA PHE A 29 -2.70 -9.55 -12.11
C PHE A 29 -3.71 -8.49 -12.60
N ALA A 30 -3.32 -7.19 -12.60
CA ALA A 30 -4.19 -6.12 -13.07
C ALA A 30 -4.46 -6.22 -14.58
N HIS A 31 -3.46 -6.56 -15.39
CA HIS A 31 -3.66 -6.85 -16.81
C HIS A 31 -4.65 -8.00 -17.01
N MET A 32 -4.44 -9.13 -16.29
CA MET A 32 -5.28 -10.31 -16.41
C MET A 32 -6.74 -10.03 -16.00
N LEU A 33 -6.94 -9.26 -14.94
CA LEU A 33 -8.28 -8.89 -14.48
C LEU A 33 -8.96 -7.90 -15.44
N LYS A 34 -8.21 -6.95 -15.96
CA LYS A 34 -8.69 -6.01 -16.99
C LYS A 34 -9.12 -6.75 -18.26
N ASP A 35 -8.34 -7.71 -18.72
CA ASP A 35 -8.70 -8.60 -19.85
C ASP A 35 -9.96 -9.42 -19.53
N GLY A 36 -10.19 -9.74 -18.25
CA GLY A 36 -11.41 -10.37 -17.74
C GLY A 36 -12.61 -9.42 -17.58
N GLY A 37 -12.49 -8.15 -17.98
CA GLY A 37 -13.58 -7.17 -17.92
C GLY A 37 -13.73 -6.46 -16.58
N TYR A 38 -12.72 -6.51 -15.70
CA TYR A 38 -12.71 -5.76 -14.44
C TYR A 38 -12.20 -4.34 -14.67
N SER A 39 -12.85 -3.36 -14.03
CA SER A 39 -12.24 -2.04 -13.81
C SER A 39 -11.17 -2.16 -12.73
N THR A 40 -9.99 -1.57 -12.93
CA THR A 40 -8.82 -1.81 -12.08
C THR A 40 -8.29 -0.52 -11.47
N MET A 41 -8.01 -0.52 -10.16
CA MET A 41 -7.49 0.66 -9.46
C MET A 41 -6.37 0.27 -8.48
N VAL A 42 -5.39 1.19 -8.33
CA VAL A 42 -4.38 1.10 -7.25
C VAL A 42 -4.36 2.37 -6.41
N ALA A 43 -4.41 2.19 -5.07
CA ALA A 43 -4.26 3.29 -4.12
C ALA A 43 -3.18 2.97 -3.08
N GLY A 44 -2.20 3.87 -2.86
CA GLY A 44 -1.17 3.70 -1.84
C GLY A 44 0.26 3.78 -2.35
N LYS A 45 1.14 2.91 -1.85
CA LYS A 45 2.58 2.92 -2.16
C LYS A 45 2.86 2.37 -3.55
N TRP A 46 3.49 3.17 -4.42
CA TRP A 46 3.96 2.68 -5.73
C TRP A 46 5.45 2.33 -5.70
N GLN A 47 6.35 3.27 -5.85
CA GLN A 47 7.81 3.07 -5.84
C GLN A 47 8.28 1.91 -6.76
N LEU A 48 7.85 1.90 -8.02
CA LEU A 48 8.13 0.83 -8.97
C LEU A 48 8.60 1.35 -10.33
N TYR A 49 8.94 2.66 -10.42
CA TYR A 49 9.36 3.27 -11.69
C TYR A 49 10.86 3.59 -11.72
N ASP A 50 11.39 4.46 -10.84
CA ASP A 50 12.78 4.95 -10.92
C ASP A 50 13.41 5.19 -9.53
N ASN A 51 13.07 4.37 -8.53
CA ASN A 51 13.39 4.70 -7.15
C ASN A 51 14.84 4.50 -6.72
N VAL A 52 15.63 3.70 -7.43
CA VAL A 52 17.01 3.36 -7.04
C VAL A 52 17.98 3.52 -8.21
N PHE A 53 17.55 3.16 -9.40
CA PHE A 53 18.38 3.20 -10.62
C PHE A 53 17.74 4.18 -11.59
N GLU A 54 18.33 5.38 -11.73
CA GLU A 54 17.80 6.42 -12.61
C GLU A 54 17.78 6.01 -14.08
N ASP A 55 18.66 5.08 -14.48
CA ASP A 55 18.75 4.55 -15.84
C ASP A 55 17.67 3.49 -16.15
N LEU A 56 16.97 2.98 -15.14
CA LEU A 56 15.93 1.99 -15.30
C LEU A 56 14.55 2.61 -15.08
N GLN A 57 13.81 2.73 -16.16
CA GLN A 57 12.42 3.16 -16.12
C GLN A 57 11.50 1.94 -16.01
N GLY A 58 10.92 1.74 -14.83
CA GLY A 58 9.95 0.69 -14.55
C GLY A 58 8.54 1.07 -15.01
N SER A 59 7.55 0.36 -14.52
CA SER A 59 6.15 0.58 -14.89
C SER A 59 5.51 1.71 -14.11
N LEU A 60 4.78 2.56 -14.82
CA LEU A 60 3.75 3.43 -14.25
C LEU A 60 2.49 2.59 -13.95
N PRO A 61 1.58 3.06 -13.08
CA PRO A 61 0.36 2.31 -12.75
C PRO A 61 -0.47 1.91 -13.98
N LEU A 62 -0.68 2.82 -14.93
CA LEU A 62 -1.41 2.53 -16.17
C LEU A 62 -0.70 1.45 -17.01
N GLY A 63 0.62 1.52 -17.12
CA GLY A 63 1.44 0.51 -17.82
C GLY A 63 1.46 -0.84 -17.10
N ALA A 64 1.12 -0.88 -15.83
CA ALA A 64 0.99 -2.11 -15.04
C ALA A 64 -0.44 -2.68 -15.03
N GLY A 65 -1.36 -2.16 -15.86
CA GLY A 65 -2.71 -2.68 -16.05
C GLY A 65 -3.80 -2.03 -15.21
N PHE A 66 -3.51 -0.95 -14.47
CA PHE A 66 -4.54 -0.23 -13.71
C PHE A 66 -5.17 0.88 -14.56
N ASP A 67 -6.48 1.08 -14.44
CA ASP A 67 -7.22 2.14 -15.13
C ASP A 67 -7.12 3.48 -14.40
N GLU A 68 -7.12 3.43 -13.07
CA GLU A 68 -7.04 4.60 -12.19
C GLU A 68 -6.04 4.38 -11.06
N TYR A 69 -5.51 5.48 -10.53
CA TYR A 69 -4.61 5.39 -9.40
C TYR A 69 -4.55 6.66 -8.55
N LEU A 70 -4.31 6.45 -7.27
CA LEU A 70 -3.83 7.47 -6.33
C LEU A 70 -2.61 6.88 -5.61
N VAL A 71 -1.41 7.38 -5.92
CA VAL A 71 -0.19 6.74 -5.42
C VAL A 71 0.81 7.71 -4.79
N TRP A 72 1.55 7.19 -3.82
CA TRP A 72 2.70 7.87 -3.27
C TRP A 72 3.97 7.45 -3.98
N GLN A 73 4.81 8.43 -4.30
CA GLN A 73 6.13 8.29 -4.90
C GLN A 73 6.13 7.39 -6.15
N MET A 74 5.44 7.84 -7.19
CA MET A 74 5.49 7.18 -8.49
C MET A 74 6.88 7.32 -9.11
N LYS A 75 7.42 8.55 -9.11
CA LYS A 75 8.77 8.88 -9.58
C LYS A 75 9.64 9.43 -8.45
N ASN A 76 10.95 9.33 -8.61
CA ASN A 76 11.92 9.84 -7.62
C ASN A 76 11.78 11.35 -7.38
N VAL A 77 11.49 12.10 -8.42
CA VAL A 77 11.26 13.57 -8.35
C VAL A 77 10.00 13.95 -7.58
N GLU A 78 9.10 12.98 -7.35
CA GLU A 78 7.85 13.16 -6.61
C GLU A 78 8.00 12.86 -5.11
N LYS A 79 9.23 12.78 -4.59
CA LYS A 79 9.47 12.55 -3.16
C LYS A 79 8.72 13.54 -2.29
N GLY A 80 8.12 13.04 -1.23
CA GLY A 80 7.37 13.80 -0.24
C GLY A 80 6.83 12.89 0.84
N SER A 81 6.13 13.46 1.81
CA SER A 81 5.48 12.67 2.84
C SER A 81 4.36 11.81 2.25
N ARG A 82 4.15 10.64 2.86
CA ARG A 82 2.98 9.78 2.64
C ARG A 82 2.00 9.82 3.80
N TYR A 83 2.38 10.49 4.88
CA TYR A 83 1.62 10.64 6.11
C TYR A 83 1.05 12.05 6.22
N TRP A 84 1.49 12.85 7.14
CA TRP A 84 1.05 14.24 7.27
C TRP A 84 1.56 15.11 6.10
N ALA A 85 0.74 16.04 5.63
CA ALA A 85 1.02 16.86 4.44
C ALA A 85 1.45 16.00 3.23
N PRO A 86 0.69 14.99 2.82
CA PRO A 86 1.16 14.04 1.81
C PRO A 86 1.36 14.69 0.45
N ARG A 87 2.29 14.13 -0.32
CA ARG A 87 2.50 14.48 -1.73
C ARG A 87 2.18 13.25 -2.57
N LEU A 88 1.05 13.30 -3.27
CA LEU A 88 0.46 12.16 -3.95
C LEU A 88 0.23 12.45 -5.42
N ASN A 89 0.29 11.42 -6.25
CA ASN A 89 -0.02 11.50 -7.66
C ASN A 89 -1.35 10.77 -7.93
N GLN A 90 -2.34 11.53 -8.41
CA GLN A 90 -3.64 11.00 -8.82
C GLN A 90 -3.77 11.10 -10.34
N ASN A 91 -3.77 9.98 -11.03
CA ASN A 91 -3.98 9.89 -12.48
C ASN A 91 -3.09 10.88 -13.28
N GLY A 92 -1.82 11.02 -12.90
CA GLY A 92 -0.84 11.93 -13.52
C GLY A 92 -0.80 13.33 -12.92
N GLN A 93 -1.70 13.68 -12.03
CA GLN A 93 -1.73 14.98 -11.35
C GLN A 93 -1.05 14.89 -9.98
N LEU A 94 0.10 15.53 -9.84
CA LEU A 94 0.83 15.60 -8.58
C LEU A 94 0.21 16.67 -7.68
N GLN A 95 -0.20 16.26 -6.48
CA GLN A 95 -0.87 17.12 -5.50
C GLN A 95 -0.06 17.18 -4.20
N GLN A 96 0.09 18.39 -3.66
CA GLN A 96 0.62 18.63 -2.33
C GLN A 96 -0.54 19.00 -1.41
N TYR A 97 -0.75 18.21 -0.38
CA TYR A 97 -1.81 18.45 0.61
C TYR A 97 -1.33 19.35 1.75
N GLN A 98 -2.27 19.93 2.48
CA GLN A 98 -1.99 20.78 3.65
C GLN A 98 -1.49 19.95 4.83
N ALA A 99 -0.87 20.63 5.82
CA ALA A 99 -0.25 20.01 6.99
C ALA A 99 -1.23 19.18 7.85
N SER A 100 -2.50 19.56 7.88
CA SER A 100 -3.54 18.86 8.65
C SER A 100 -4.10 17.60 7.96
N VAL A 101 -3.70 17.31 6.73
CA VAL A 101 -4.21 16.17 5.97
C VAL A 101 -3.33 14.95 6.21
N PHE A 102 -3.95 13.82 6.56
CA PHE A 102 -3.28 12.55 6.76
C PHE A 102 -3.44 11.66 5.52
N GLY A 103 -2.33 11.28 4.90
CA GLY A 103 -2.32 10.56 3.62
C GLY A 103 -3.05 9.22 3.63
N PRO A 104 -2.94 8.39 4.69
CA PRO A 104 -3.74 7.17 4.78
C PRO A 104 -5.25 7.38 4.65
N ASP A 105 -5.79 8.50 5.17
CA ASP A 105 -7.21 8.85 4.98
C ASP A 105 -7.51 9.15 3.51
N VAL A 106 -6.66 9.94 2.86
CA VAL A 106 -6.83 10.29 1.44
C VAL A 106 -6.85 9.05 0.55
N PHE A 107 -5.96 8.08 0.81
CA PHE A 107 -5.98 6.80 0.11
C PHE A 107 -7.24 6.00 0.39
N ASN A 108 -7.65 5.94 1.66
CA ASN A 108 -8.82 5.18 2.06
C ASN A 108 -10.10 5.78 1.45
N ASP A 109 -10.28 7.09 1.51
CA ASP A 109 -11.43 7.78 0.92
C ASP A 109 -11.50 7.51 -0.59
N TYR A 110 -10.37 7.55 -1.30
CA TYR A 110 -10.31 7.22 -2.72
C TYR A 110 -10.76 5.77 -3.00
N VAL A 111 -10.38 4.81 -2.12
CA VAL A 111 -10.85 3.42 -2.20
C VAL A 111 -12.35 3.33 -1.96
N LEU A 112 -12.88 4.02 -0.95
CA LEU A 112 -14.32 4.01 -0.63
C LEU A 112 -15.16 4.61 -1.75
N ASP A 113 -14.70 5.70 -2.36
CA ASP A 113 -15.36 6.34 -3.51
C ASP A 113 -15.36 5.43 -4.74
N TYR A 114 -14.23 4.76 -5.00
CA TYR A 114 -14.13 3.79 -6.10
C TYR A 114 -15.11 2.61 -5.93
N ILE A 115 -15.23 2.05 -4.72
CA ILE A 115 -16.22 1.01 -4.41
C ILE A 115 -17.63 1.49 -4.69
N ALA A 116 -17.96 2.70 -4.23
CA ALA A 116 -19.29 3.28 -4.45
C ALA A 116 -19.62 3.47 -5.94
N ALA A 117 -18.66 3.93 -6.72
CA ALA A 117 -18.82 4.18 -8.15
C ALA A 117 -18.93 2.88 -8.98
N HIS A 118 -18.26 1.81 -8.57
CA HIS A 118 -18.13 0.59 -9.36
C HIS A 118 -18.95 -0.61 -8.83
N LYS A 119 -19.76 -0.44 -7.78
CA LYS A 119 -20.55 -1.53 -7.16
C LYS A 119 -21.50 -2.28 -8.12
N GLY A 120 -21.79 -1.73 -9.29
CA GLY A 120 -22.67 -2.32 -10.31
C GLY A 120 -21.97 -3.21 -11.34
N SER A 121 -20.64 -3.27 -11.36
CA SER A 121 -19.83 -4.03 -12.33
C SER A 121 -18.63 -4.67 -11.65
N PRO A 122 -17.96 -5.63 -12.31
CA PRO A 122 -16.72 -6.21 -11.76
C PRO A 122 -15.64 -5.15 -11.60
N PHE A 123 -15.01 -5.11 -10.42
CA PHE A 123 -13.89 -4.22 -10.15
C PHE A 123 -12.81 -4.92 -9.34
N PHE A 124 -11.60 -4.39 -9.41
CA PHE A 124 -10.46 -4.82 -8.65
C PHE A 124 -9.71 -3.63 -8.04
N ILE A 125 -9.40 -3.72 -6.79
CA ILE A 125 -8.62 -2.71 -6.06
C ILE A 125 -7.35 -3.36 -5.51
N TYR A 126 -6.20 -2.81 -5.86
CA TYR A 126 -4.94 -3.08 -5.18
C TYR A 126 -4.62 -1.92 -4.23
N TYR A 127 -4.64 -2.19 -2.93
CA TYR A 127 -4.42 -1.18 -1.90
C TYR A 127 -3.12 -1.46 -1.13
N PRO A 128 -1.93 -1.20 -1.72
CA PRO A 128 -0.66 -1.31 -1.00
C PRO A 128 -0.56 -0.20 0.03
N MET A 129 -1.14 -0.43 1.21
CA MET A 129 -1.23 0.55 2.28
C MET A 129 0.15 1.10 2.65
N VAL A 130 0.21 2.40 2.98
CA VAL A 130 1.44 3.05 3.44
C VAL A 130 1.68 2.84 4.93
N LEU A 131 0.66 2.50 5.69
CA LEU A 131 0.70 2.04 7.08
C LEU A 131 1.06 0.53 7.14
N ALA A 132 1.73 0.06 8.19
CA ALA A 132 2.52 0.80 9.14
C ALA A 132 3.99 0.65 8.77
N HIS A 133 4.64 1.73 8.40
CA HIS A 133 6.04 1.73 7.95
C HIS A 133 6.72 3.00 8.46
N ASP A 134 7.99 2.90 8.84
CA ASP A 134 8.78 4.09 9.21
C ASP A 134 8.71 5.21 8.14
N PRO A 135 8.85 6.49 8.54
CA PRO A 135 9.01 6.97 9.92
C PRO A 135 7.75 6.77 10.76
N TRP A 136 7.94 6.48 12.06
CA TRP A 136 6.84 6.36 12.99
C TRP A 136 6.28 7.75 13.28
N VAL A 137 5.02 7.93 12.98
CA VAL A 137 4.35 9.22 13.07
C VAL A 137 3.10 9.15 13.95
N THR A 138 2.64 10.29 14.41
CA THR A 138 1.32 10.43 15.01
C THR A 138 0.22 10.10 14.00
N THR A 139 -0.95 9.73 14.50
CA THR A 139 -2.16 9.50 13.70
C THR A 139 -3.25 10.48 14.11
N PRO A 140 -4.31 10.66 13.34
CA PRO A 140 -5.45 11.49 13.76
C PRO A 140 -6.08 11.07 15.10
N ASP A 141 -5.96 9.80 15.48
CA ASP A 141 -6.47 9.28 16.76
C ASP A 141 -5.45 9.41 17.92
N MET A 142 -4.18 9.74 17.62
CA MET A 142 -3.13 9.90 18.62
C MET A 142 -2.14 10.99 18.15
N LEU A 143 -2.31 12.20 18.68
CA LEU A 143 -1.57 13.42 18.28
C LEU A 143 -0.43 13.79 19.25
N ASP A 144 0.12 12.83 19.99
CA ASP A 144 1.23 13.05 20.91
C ASP A 144 2.57 12.90 20.18
N ASP A 145 3.18 14.02 19.81
CA ASP A 145 4.50 14.05 19.17
C ASP A 145 5.62 13.54 20.08
N SER A 146 5.43 13.58 21.41
CA SER A 146 6.41 13.10 22.41
C SER A 146 6.36 11.58 22.60
N ALA A 147 5.36 10.90 22.04
CA ALA A 147 5.22 9.45 22.11
C ALA A 147 6.44 8.73 21.49
N SER A 148 6.84 7.63 22.11
CA SER A 148 7.92 6.79 21.61
C SER A 148 7.58 6.16 20.25
N ASP A 149 8.59 5.72 19.51
CA ASP A 149 8.42 5.04 18.23
C ASP A 149 7.53 3.79 18.36
N GLN A 150 7.67 3.05 19.45
CA GLN A 150 6.81 1.90 19.75
C GLN A 150 5.33 2.30 19.94
N GLN A 151 5.06 3.41 20.62
CA GLN A 151 3.70 3.92 20.81
C GLN A 151 3.10 4.43 19.49
N LYS A 152 3.90 5.16 18.70
CA LYS A 152 3.51 5.61 17.36
C LYS A 152 3.21 4.44 16.44
N PHE A 153 4.08 3.42 16.43
CA PHE A 153 3.83 2.20 15.68
C PHE A 153 2.51 1.52 16.08
N THR A 154 2.26 1.38 17.39
CA THR A 154 1.01 0.79 17.89
C THR A 154 -0.21 1.60 17.44
N ALA A 155 -0.14 2.93 17.51
CA ALA A 155 -1.21 3.80 17.03
C ALA A 155 -1.41 3.70 15.51
N MET A 156 -0.32 3.59 14.73
CA MET A 156 -0.39 3.40 13.28
C MET A 156 -1.03 2.05 12.91
N MET A 157 -0.75 0.98 13.66
CA MET A 157 -1.38 -0.33 13.47
C MET A 157 -2.88 -0.28 13.77
N ALA A 158 -3.28 0.32 14.89
CA ALA A 158 -4.68 0.49 15.24
C ALA A 158 -5.42 1.36 14.20
N TYR A 159 -4.76 2.40 13.69
CA TYR A 159 -5.32 3.25 12.65
C TYR A 159 -5.47 2.51 11.31
N MET A 160 -4.50 1.68 10.96
CA MET A 160 -4.59 0.81 9.77
C MET A 160 -5.79 -0.15 9.86
N ASP A 161 -5.98 -0.79 11.01
CA ASP A 161 -7.12 -1.68 11.27
C ASP A 161 -8.45 -0.93 11.11
N LYS A 162 -8.56 0.28 11.68
CA LYS A 162 -9.71 1.18 11.50
C LYS A 162 -10.00 1.47 10.01
N LEU A 163 -8.97 1.73 9.19
CA LEU A 163 -9.15 2.00 7.77
C LEU A 163 -9.59 0.74 6.99
N VAL A 164 -9.07 -0.43 7.36
CA VAL A 164 -9.54 -1.71 6.82
C VAL A 164 -11.00 -1.95 7.18
N GLY A 165 -11.41 -1.66 8.42
CA GLY A 165 -12.80 -1.70 8.86
C GLY A 165 -13.70 -0.84 7.98
N LYS A 166 -13.33 0.40 7.69
CA LYS A 166 -14.09 1.28 6.78
C LYS A 166 -14.28 0.68 5.38
N VAL A 167 -13.29 -0.03 4.85
CA VAL A 167 -13.42 -0.71 3.53
C VAL A 167 -14.44 -1.85 3.61
N ILE A 168 -14.39 -2.65 4.68
CA ILE A 168 -15.32 -3.77 4.91
C ILE A 168 -16.76 -3.24 5.06
N ASP A 169 -16.92 -2.18 5.87
CA ASP A 169 -18.21 -1.52 6.06
C ASP A 169 -18.75 -0.99 4.73
N LYS A 170 -17.91 -0.33 3.93
CA LYS A 170 -18.31 0.20 2.62
C LYS A 170 -18.77 -0.88 1.65
N VAL A 171 -18.09 -2.02 1.63
CA VAL A 171 -18.49 -3.20 0.81
C VAL A 171 -19.86 -3.71 1.27
N THR A 172 -20.08 -3.79 2.59
CA THR A 172 -21.35 -4.23 3.19
C THR A 172 -22.48 -3.25 2.89
N GLU A 173 -22.28 -1.97 3.14
CA GLU A 173 -23.26 -0.88 2.87
C GLU A 173 -23.60 -0.77 1.38
N SER A 174 -22.66 -1.11 0.51
CA SER A 174 -22.88 -1.12 -0.94
C SER A 174 -23.70 -2.32 -1.42
N GLY A 175 -24.01 -3.29 -0.53
CA GLY A 175 -24.78 -4.49 -0.85
C GLY A 175 -24.06 -5.48 -1.78
N ILE A 176 -22.73 -5.57 -1.66
CA ILE A 176 -21.89 -6.42 -2.54
C ILE A 176 -21.01 -7.40 -1.76
N ALA A 177 -21.21 -7.53 -0.44
CA ALA A 177 -20.36 -8.35 0.42
C ALA A 177 -20.35 -9.85 0.02
N ASP A 178 -21.48 -10.37 -0.41
CA ASP A 178 -21.66 -11.77 -0.84
C ASP A 178 -20.93 -12.14 -2.16
N ARG A 179 -20.47 -11.13 -2.90
CA ARG A 179 -19.76 -11.28 -4.18
C ARG A 179 -18.42 -10.53 -4.22
N THR A 180 -17.89 -10.14 -3.06
CA THR A 180 -16.62 -9.44 -2.95
C THR A 180 -15.65 -10.26 -2.12
N LEU A 181 -14.49 -10.58 -2.68
CA LEU A 181 -13.37 -11.19 -1.96
C LEU A 181 -12.43 -10.10 -1.47
N ILE A 182 -12.18 -10.03 -0.16
CA ILE A 182 -11.20 -9.16 0.45
C ILE A 182 -10.01 -10.02 0.90
N LEU A 183 -8.81 -9.70 0.39
CA LEU A 183 -7.56 -10.35 0.77
C LEU A 183 -6.70 -9.35 1.53
N TYR A 184 -6.36 -9.65 2.78
CA TYR A 184 -5.40 -8.90 3.57
C TYR A 184 -4.10 -9.68 3.69
N VAL A 185 -2.99 -9.04 3.35
CA VAL A 185 -1.68 -9.70 3.30
C VAL A 185 -0.60 -8.78 3.89
N GLY A 186 0.19 -9.30 4.83
CA GLY A 186 1.46 -8.68 5.20
C GLY A 186 2.53 -8.99 4.15
N ASP A 187 3.39 -8.03 3.82
CA ASP A 187 4.40 -8.19 2.78
C ASP A 187 5.78 -8.61 3.32
N ASN A 188 6.08 -8.29 4.57
CA ASN A 188 7.29 -8.63 5.30
C ASN A 188 7.17 -8.32 6.81
N GLY A 189 8.16 -8.73 7.58
CA GLY A 189 8.24 -8.41 9.00
C GLY A 189 8.46 -6.94 9.31
N THR A 190 8.26 -6.56 10.56
CA THR A 190 8.37 -5.19 11.08
C THR A 190 9.83 -4.72 11.16
N GLY A 191 10.06 -3.41 11.22
CA GLY A 191 11.37 -2.79 11.43
C GLY A 191 12.03 -3.24 12.74
N ARG A 192 13.37 -3.25 12.76
CA ARG A 192 14.17 -3.77 13.90
C ARG A 192 14.09 -2.94 15.19
N ASP A 193 13.58 -1.74 15.10
CA ASP A 193 13.35 -0.80 16.19
C ASP A 193 12.07 -1.08 16.99
N ILE A 194 11.21 -1.94 16.46
CA ILE A 194 9.93 -2.30 17.06
C ILE A 194 10.01 -3.66 17.74
N VAL A 195 9.41 -3.76 18.93
CA VAL A 195 9.26 -5.02 19.66
C VAL A 195 7.77 -5.25 19.91
N SER A 196 7.25 -6.36 19.44
CA SER A 196 5.85 -6.77 19.62
C SER A 196 5.75 -7.99 20.52
N LEU A 197 4.58 -8.22 21.09
CA LEU A 197 4.28 -9.43 21.85
C LEU A 197 3.52 -10.41 20.96
N GLN A 198 4.01 -11.63 20.87
CA GLN A 198 3.31 -12.75 20.25
C GLN A 198 3.15 -13.85 21.30
N ASP A 199 1.91 -14.15 21.66
CA ASP A 199 1.59 -15.14 22.70
C ASP A 199 2.33 -14.90 24.05
N GLY A 200 2.53 -13.62 24.40
CA GLY A 200 3.25 -13.20 25.60
C GLY A 200 4.79 -13.21 25.50
N VAL A 201 5.34 -13.58 24.33
CA VAL A 201 6.77 -13.56 24.08
C VAL A 201 7.15 -12.33 23.27
N GLU A 202 8.21 -11.65 23.69
CA GLU A 202 8.75 -10.52 22.94
C GLU A 202 9.39 -10.98 21.61
N VAL A 203 8.91 -10.39 20.51
CA VAL A 203 9.45 -10.59 19.17
C VAL A 203 9.91 -9.25 18.62
N ARG A 204 11.21 -9.11 18.45
CA ARG A 204 11.80 -7.94 17.80
C ARG A 204 11.66 -8.07 16.28
N GLY A 205 11.25 -6.99 15.63
CA GLY A 205 11.21 -6.92 14.18
C GLY A 205 12.58 -7.16 13.54
N ALA A 206 12.59 -7.77 12.36
CA ALA A 206 13.80 -8.11 11.62
C ALA A 206 13.63 -7.92 10.12
N LYS A 207 12.89 -6.90 9.71
CA LYS A 207 12.66 -6.55 8.30
C LYS A 207 13.98 -6.52 7.52
N GLY A 208 14.05 -7.30 6.43
CA GLY A 208 15.23 -7.42 5.58
C GLY A 208 16.13 -8.60 5.93
N ASP A 209 15.91 -9.27 7.06
CA ASP A 209 16.61 -10.49 7.43
C ASP A 209 15.87 -11.74 6.91
N THR A 210 16.58 -12.85 6.83
CA THR A 210 16.04 -14.15 6.36
C THR A 210 15.49 -15.02 7.50
N ILE A 211 15.45 -14.49 8.72
CA ILE A 211 14.84 -15.15 9.89
C ILE A 211 13.32 -14.94 9.92
N ASP A 212 12.62 -15.72 10.73
CA ASP A 212 11.16 -15.68 10.84
C ASP A 212 10.61 -14.27 11.07
N ALA A 213 11.16 -13.52 12.01
CA ALA A 213 10.70 -12.16 12.31
C ALA A 213 10.92 -11.15 11.16
N GLY A 214 11.70 -11.50 10.13
CA GLY A 214 11.92 -10.67 8.93
C GLY A 214 11.01 -11.03 7.76
N SER A 215 10.59 -12.30 7.69
CA SER A 215 9.88 -12.84 6.51
C SER A 215 8.50 -13.42 6.83
N ARG A 216 8.25 -13.87 8.05
CA ARG A 216 6.97 -14.40 8.48
C ARG A 216 6.04 -13.26 8.85
N VAL A 217 4.84 -13.31 8.32
CA VAL A 217 3.75 -12.37 8.58
C VAL A 217 2.50 -13.12 8.99
N PRO A 218 1.58 -12.51 9.74
CA PRO A 218 0.32 -13.13 10.14
C PRO A 218 -0.49 -13.59 8.94
#